data_837de850f59de0b0695a0d8a8713bb51
#
_entry.id   837de850f59de0b0695a0d8a8713bb51
#
_cell.length_a   1.000
_cell.length_b   1.000
_cell.length_c   1.000
_cell.angle_alpha   90.00
_cell.angle_beta   90.00
_cell.angle_gamma   90.00
#
_symmetry.space_group_name_H-M   'P 1'
#
loop_
_entity.id
_entity.type
_entity.pdbx_description
1 polymer ?
#
loop_
_entity_poly.entity_id
_entity_poly.type
_entity_poly.pdbx_seq_one_letter_code
_entity_poly.pdbx_strand_id
1 'polypeptide(L)'
;AGDEVITCSFSFFATAEAISAVGATPVFVDVDPATYLIDIDQIETAITPATKALMPVHLFGRPVDMSRLMAIAETHNLKVVEDCAQATGAHWNGQPVGSFGDVGCFSFFPTKNLGAAGDGGAATSNDDALAQTMRELAVHGMPKRYLHTALGYNSRLDAIQAAVLNVKLPKLKGWIE
;
A
#
# COMPACT_ATOMS: atom_id res chain seq x y z
N ALA A 1 -10.38 16.82 -3.08
CA ALA A 1 -10.32 17.46 -1.75
C ALA A 1 -11.62 17.20 -1.01
N GLY A 2 -11.55 16.91 0.29
CA GLY A 2 -12.71 16.56 1.10
C GLY A 2 -13.03 15.07 1.14
N ASP A 3 -12.36 14.26 0.35
CA ASP A 3 -12.46 12.80 0.45
C ASP A 3 -11.71 12.30 1.70
N GLU A 4 -12.23 11.24 2.31
CA GLU A 4 -11.66 10.61 3.50
C GLU A 4 -11.09 9.24 3.17
N VAL A 5 -9.96 8.90 3.82
CA VAL A 5 -9.37 7.56 3.77
C VAL A 5 -9.20 7.05 5.19
N ILE A 6 -9.82 5.92 5.50
CA ILE A 6 -9.73 5.28 6.81
C ILE A 6 -8.44 4.47 6.89
N THR A 7 -7.65 4.70 7.94
CA THR A 7 -6.42 3.96 8.24
C THR A 7 -6.25 3.74 9.74
N CYS A 8 -5.21 3.02 10.17
CA CYS A 8 -4.97 2.79 11.60
C CYS A 8 -4.20 3.94 12.26
N SER A 9 -4.43 4.12 13.56
CA SER A 9 -3.75 5.13 14.37
C SER A 9 -2.30 4.77 14.70
N PHE A 10 -1.93 3.50 14.60
CA PHE A 10 -0.59 2.99 14.91
C PHE A 10 0.08 2.46 13.65
N SER A 11 0.90 3.30 13.04
CA SER A 11 1.68 3.02 11.83
C SER A 11 2.84 4.00 11.71
N PHE A 12 3.65 3.85 10.67
CA PHE A 12 4.61 4.87 10.30
C PHE A 12 3.88 6.08 9.68
N PHE A 13 4.43 7.27 9.90
CA PHE A 13 3.81 8.54 9.49
C PHE A 13 3.45 8.60 8.00
N ALA A 14 4.24 7.94 7.13
CA ALA A 14 4.03 7.94 5.69
C ALA A 14 2.64 7.43 5.25
N THR A 15 2.00 6.55 6.03
CA THR A 15 0.64 6.09 5.74
C THR A 15 -0.35 7.26 5.72
N ALA A 16 -0.35 8.10 6.76
CA ALA A 16 -1.23 9.28 6.83
C ALA A 16 -0.72 10.43 5.95
N GLU A 17 0.60 10.58 5.82
CA GLU A 17 1.23 11.58 4.96
C GLU A 17 0.82 11.40 3.50
N ALA A 18 0.83 10.18 2.98
CA ALA A 18 0.44 9.88 1.60
C ALA A 18 -1.02 10.25 1.31
N ILE A 19 -1.93 10.01 2.27
CA ILE A 19 -3.33 10.42 2.19
C ILE A 19 -3.42 11.96 2.11
N SER A 20 -2.71 12.64 3.01
CA SER A 20 -2.73 14.11 3.07
C SER A 20 -2.08 14.75 1.84
N ALA A 21 -1.03 14.14 1.30
CA ALA A 21 -0.31 14.65 0.13
C ALA A 21 -1.16 14.72 -1.15
N VAL A 22 -2.21 13.89 -1.24
CA VAL A 22 -3.18 13.95 -2.35
C VAL A 22 -4.40 14.83 -2.04
N GLY A 23 -4.39 15.52 -0.89
CA GLY A 23 -5.48 16.43 -0.47
C GLY A 23 -6.70 15.71 0.13
N ALA A 24 -6.56 14.44 0.48
CA ALA A 24 -7.56 13.69 1.25
C ALA A 24 -7.31 13.83 2.76
N THR A 25 -8.29 13.46 3.56
CA THR A 25 -8.23 13.51 5.01
C THR A 25 -8.04 12.09 5.57
N PRO A 26 -6.97 11.81 6.33
CA PRO A 26 -6.84 10.55 7.04
C PRO A 26 -7.84 10.49 8.20
N VAL A 27 -8.63 9.44 8.26
CA VAL A 27 -9.53 9.12 9.37
C VAL A 27 -8.95 7.94 10.12
N PHE A 28 -8.63 8.14 11.39
CA PHE A 28 -7.95 7.12 12.18
C PHE A 28 -8.94 6.24 12.92
N VAL A 29 -8.76 4.93 12.77
CA VAL A 29 -9.37 3.90 13.60
C VAL A 29 -8.27 3.32 14.50
N ASP A 30 -8.61 2.97 15.73
CA ASP A 30 -7.62 2.40 16.63
C ASP A 30 -7.21 0.99 16.22
N VAL A 31 -6.20 0.46 16.87
CA VAL A 31 -5.71 -0.89 16.63
C VAL A 31 -6.23 -1.85 17.69
N ASP A 32 -6.44 -3.09 17.32
CA ASP A 32 -6.65 -4.18 18.26
C ASP A 32 -5.37 -4.37 19.11
N PRO A 33 -5.45 -4.27 20.44
CA PRO A 33 -4.28 -4.32 21.32
C PRO A 33 -3.55 -5.67 21.32
N ALA A 34 -4.20 -6.75 20.87
CA ALA A 34 -3.58 -8.06 20.78
C ALA A 34 -2.79 -8.26 19.47
N THR A 35 -3.16 -7.55 18.43
CA THR A 35 -2.58 -7.72 17.09
C THR A 35 -1.79 -6.53 16.62
N TYR A 36 -2.05 -5.34 17.11
CA TYR A 36 -1.57 -4.03 16.65
C TYR A 36 -1.98 -3.70 15.21
N LEU A 37 -2.93 -4.44 14.65
CA LEU A 37 -3.52 -4.17 13.34
C LEU A 37 -4.79 -3.34 13.52
N ILE A 38 -5.23 -2.68 12.45
CA ILE A 38 -6.47 -1.91 12.44
C ILE A 38 -7.62 -2.74 13.05
N ASP A 39 -8.34 -2.16 13.99
CA ASP A 39 -9.52 -2.79 14.58
C ASP A 39 -10.69 -2.74 13.57
N ILE A 40 -10.93 -3.87 12.92
CA ILE A 40 -11.93 -4.00 11.85
C ILE A 40 -13.34 -3.70 12.36
N ASP A 41 -13.62 -4.00 13.63
CA ASP A 41 -14.96 -3.77 14.22
C ASP A 41 -15.29 -2.27 14.35
N GLN A 42 -14.29 -1.41 14.30
CA GLN A 42 -14.45 0.05 14.35
C GLN A 42 -14.58 0.70 12.96
N ILE A 43 -14.23 0.00 11.88
CA ILE A 43 -14.16 0.61 10.54
C ILE A 43 -15.53 1.16 10.11
N GLU A 44 -16.58 0.35 10.22
CA GLU A 44 -17.91 0.75 9.74
C GLU A 44 -18.46 1.97 10.48
N THR A 45 -18.11 2.15 11.76
CA THR A 45 -18.54 3.33 12.55
C THR A 45 -17.81 4.61 12.13
N ALA A 46 -16.65 4.48 11.48
CA ALA A 46 -15.87 5.61 10.97
C ALA A 46 -16.24 6.00 9.52
N ILE A 47 -17.05 5.19 8.83
CA ILE A 47 -17.46 5.47 7.45
C ILE A 47 -18.43 6.65 7.42
N THR A 48 -18.14 7.62 6.55
CA THR A 48 -18.98 8.77 6.23
C THR A 48 -19.28 8.81 4.73
N PRO A 49 -20.20 9.67 4.25
CA PRO A 49 -20.38 9.89 2.82
C PRO A 49 -19.14 10.41 2.08
N ALA A 50 -18.17 10.99 2.80
CA ALA A 50 -16.90 11.45 2.26
C ALA A 50 -15.84 10.33 2.16
N THR A 51 -16.03 9.20 2.83
CA THR A 51 -15.10 8.08 2.79
C THR A 51 -15.02 7.48 1.39
N LYS A 52 -13.81 7.34 0.85
CA LYS A 52 -13.55 6.80 -0.49
C LYS A 52 -12.68 5.56 -0.49
N ALA A 53 -11.85 5.39 0.53
CA ALA A 53 -10.94 4.25 0.60
C ALA A 53 -10.64 3.80 2.03
N LEU A 54 -10.22 2.54 2.14
CA LEU A 54 -9.58 1.95 3.30
C LEU A 54 -8.08 1.78 2.99
N MET A 55 -7.21 2.12 3.95
CA MET A 55 -5.78 1.89 3.85
C MET A 55 -5.30 1.06 5.05
N PRO A 56 -5.50 -0.28 5.00
CA PRO A 56 -4.96 -1.16 6.02
C PRO A 56 -3.43 -1.21 5.97
N VAL A 57 -2.79 -1.38 7.13
CA VAL A 57 -1.34 -1.57 7.25
C VAL A 57 -1.06 -2.97 7.76
N HIS A 58 -0.28 -3.74 7.01
CA HIS A 58 0.19 -5.07 7.43
C HIS A 58 1.42 -4.93 8.32
N LEU A 59 1.17 -4.43 9.54
CA LEU A 59 2.22 -4.01 10.45
C LEU A 59 3.08 -5.19 10.92
N PHE A 60 4.39 -4.99 10.96
CA PHE A 60 5.40 -6.00 11.36
C PHE A 60 5.35 -7.31 10.55
N GLY A 61 4.79 -7.25 9.32
CA GLY A 61 4.64 -8.43 8.48
C GLY A 61 3.41 -9.28 8.80
N ARG A 62 2.57 -8.87 9.75
CA ARG A 62 1.31 -9.54 10.07
C ARG A 62 0.20 -9.03 9.15
N PRO A 63 -0.46 -9.89 8.35
CA PRO A 63 -1.57 -9.46 7.52
C PRO A 63 -2.79 -9.06 8.35
N VAL A 64 -3.48 -8.00 7.92
CA VAL A 64 -4.85 -7.70 8.37
C VAL A 64 -5.79 -8.82 7.92
N ASP A 65 -6.89 -9.05 8.63
CA ASP A 65 -7.96 -9.92 8.14
C ASP A 65 -8.58 -9.32 6.87
N MET A 66 -7.96 -9.64 5.73
CA MET A 66 -8.39 -9.13 4.44
C MET A 66 -9.75 -9.68 4.03
N SER A 67 -10.17 -10.82 4.55
CA SER A 67 -11.51 -11.36 4.24
C SER A 67 -12.61 -10.45 4.77
N ARG A 68 -12.49 -10.00 6.02
CA ARG A 68 -13.47 -9.09 6.64
C ARG A 68 -13.36 -7.68 6.07
N LEU A 69 -12.13 -7.19 5.90
CA LEU A 69 -11.89 -5.83 5.39
C LEU A 69 -12.44 -5.67 3.97
N MET A 70 -12.20 -6.62 3.07
CA MET A 70 -12.72 -6.57 1.70
C MET A 70 -14.25 -6.66 1.66
N ALA A 71 -14.89 -7.42 2.56
CA ALA A 71 -16.35 -7.47 2.66
C ALA A 71 -16.95 -6.10 3.05
N ILE A 72 -16.30 -5.37 3.97
CA ILE A 72 -16.70 -4.00 4.32
C ILE A 72 -16.51 -3.07 3.12
N ALA A 73 -15.34 -3.13 2.46
CA ALA A 73 -15.06 -2.31 1.29
C ALA A 73 -16.07 -2.51 0.16
N GLU A 74 -16.45 -3.76 -0.12
CA GLU A 74 -17.46 -4.10 -1.12
C GLU A 74 -18.84 -3.57 -0.73
N THR A 75 -19.26 -3.77 0.53
CA THR A 75 -20.57 -3.32 1.05
C THR A 75 -20.74 -1.81 0.91
N HIS A 76 -19.68 -1.06 1.16
CA HIS A 76 -19.69 0.41 1.15
C HIS A 76 -19.12 1.02 -0.15
N ASN A 77 -18.81 0.20 -1.15
CA ASN A 77 -18.21 0.62 -2.43
C ASN A 77 -16.95 1.47 -2.25
N LEU A 78 -16.06 1.04 -1.35
CA LEU A 78 -14.79 1.71 -1.03
C LEU A 78 -13.64 1.06 -1.77
N LYS A 79 -12.63 1.86 -2.12
CA LYS A 79 -11.35 1.39 -2.63
C LYS A 79 -10.46 0.89 -1.50
N VAL A 80 -9.53 -0.02 -1.82
CA VAL A 80 -8.58 -0.54 -0.83
C VAL A 80 -7.15 -0.35 -1.34
N VAL A 81 -6.34 0.34 -0.53
CA VAL A 81 -4.89 0.50 -0.75
C VAL A 81 -4.16 -0.19 0.39
N GLU A 82 -3.49 -1.29 0.10
CA GLU A 82 -2.77 -2.06 1.11
C GLU A 82 -1.39 -1.44 1.36
N ASP A 83 -1.12 -1.02 2.60
CA ASP A 83 0.25 -0.67 3.03
C ASP A 83 1.00 -1.94 3.43
N CYS A 84 1.80 -2.44 2.49
CA CYS A 84 2.61 -3.64 2.62
C CYS A 84 4.09 -3.30 2.93
N ALA A 85 4.39 -2.07 3.38
CA ALA A 85 5.77 -1.59 3.56
C ALA A 85 6.61 -2.43 4.54
N GLN A 86 5.98 -3.25 5.38
CA GLN A 86 6.64 -4.17 6.33
C GLN A 86 6.29 -5.65 6.06
N ALA A 87 5.60 -5.96 4.96
CA ALA A 87 4.94 -7.26 4.80
C ALA A 87 5.29 -7.95 3.46
N THR A 88 6.43 -7.61 2.85
CA THR A 88 6.86 -8.29 1.61
C THR A 88 7.02 -9.79 1.87
N GLY A 89 6.23 -10.61 1.14
CA GLY A 89 6.21 -12.06 1.29
C GLY A 89 5.19 -12.60 2.29
N ALA A 90 4.43 -11.74 2.99
CA ALA A 90 3.34 -12.19 3.86
C ALA A 90 2.11 -12.62 3.05
N HIS A 91 1.31 -13.52 3.62
CA HIS A 91 0.12 -14.09 2.99
C HIS A 91 -1.06 -14.09 3.96
N TRP A 92 -2.25 -13.85 3.45
CA TRP A 92 -3.52 -14.08 4.13
C TRP A 92 -4.29 -15.18 3.41
N ASN A 93 -4.62 -16.26 4.10
CA ASN A 93 -5.32 -17.43 3.52
C ASN A 93 -4.68 -17.96 2.22
N GLY A 94 -3.34 -17.97 2.15
CA GLY A 94 -2.58 -18.46 0.99
C GLY A 94 -2.43 -17.45 -0.16
N GLN A 95 -3.06 -16.30 -0.10
CA GLN A 95 -2.91 -15.22 -1.07
C GLN A 95 -1.93 -14.16 -0.55
N PRO A 96 -0.96 -13.68 -1.37
CA PRO A 96 -0.01 -12.68 -0.93
C PRO A 96 -0.70 -11.33 -0.65
N VAL A 97 -0.26 -10.63 0.41
CA VAL A 97 -0.68 -9.25 0.66
C VAL A 97 -0.24 -8.34 -0.48
N GLY A 98 -0.96 -7.24 -0.69
CA GLY A 98 -0.77 -6.35 -1.84
C GLY A 98 -1.43 -6.86 -3.13
N SER A 99 -2.27 -7.92 -3.03
CA SER A 99 -3.04 -8.45 -4.15
C SER A 99 -4.55 -8.56 -3.88
N PHE A 100 -5.01 -8.12 -2.71
CA PHE A 100 -6.42 -8.13 -2.33
C PHE A 100 -7.13 -6.86 -2.76
N GLY A 101 -6.53 -5.71 -2.48
CA GLY A 101 -7.08 -4.40 -2.77
C GLY A 101 -6.86 -3.94 -4.22
N ASP A 102 -7.25 -2.70 -4.48
CA ASP A 102 -7.02 -2.05 -5.78
C ASP A 102 -5.52 -1.82 -6.02
N VAL A 103 -4.77 -1.48 -4.94
CA VAL A 103 -3.32 -1.23 -4.97
C VAL A 103 -2.66 -1.81 -3.73
N GLY A 104 -1.50 -2.46 -3.91
CA GLY A 104 -0.57 -2.81 -2.83
C GLY A 104 0.70 -1.97 -2.92
N CYS A 105 1.14 -1.39 -1.79
CA CYS A 105 2.31 -0.52 -1.70
C CYS A 105 3.42 -1.18 -0.88
N PHE A 106 4.59 -1.38 -1.47
CA PHE A 106 5.75 -2.02 -0.85
C PHE A 106 6.90 -1.03 -0.69
N SER A 107 7.64 -1.16 0.40
CA SER A 107 8.87 -0.42 0.64
C SER A 107 10.08 -1.34 0.54
N PHE A 108 11.10 -0.87 -0.16
CA PHE A 108 12.41 -1.52 -0.22
C PHE A 108 13.48 -0.69 0.52
N PHE A 109 13.07 0.18 1.45
CA PHE A 109 14.00 0.87 2.33
C PHE A 109 14.96 -0.14 2.98
N PRO A 110 16.26 0.18 3.18
CA PRO A 110 17.30 -0.79 3.55
C PRO A 110 17.00 -1.69 4.75
N THR A 111 16.19 -1.22 5.71
CA THR A 111 15.83 -1.99 6.93
C THR A 111 14.63 -2.90 6.76
N LYS A 112 13.97 -2.89 5.59
CA LYS A 112 12.82 -3.76 5.33
C LYS A 112 13.27 -5.20 5.11
N ASN A 113 12.35 -6.16 5.30
CA ASN A 113 12.61 -7.59 5.09
C ASN A 113 13.12 -7.90 3.68
N LEU A 114 12.70 -7.14 2.66
CA LEU A 114 13.32 -7.07 1.34
C LEU A 114 13.83 -5.63 1.13
N GLY A 115 15.01 -5.32 1.64
CA GLY A 115 15.62 -3.98 1.54
C GLY A 115 16.62 -3.87 0.39
N ALA A 116 16.55 -2.77 -0.34
CA ALA A 116 17.59 -2.32 -1.28
C ALA A 116 18.81 -1.76 -0.53
N ALA A 117 19.77 -1.19 -1.24
CA ALA A 117 20.92 -0.47 -0.66
C ALA A 117 20.67 1.06 -0.55
N GLY A 118 19.45 1.50 -0.80
CA GLY A 118 18.96 2.87 -0.74
C GLY A 118 17.44 2.88 -0.82
N ASP A 119 16.85 4.04 -1.12
CA ASP A 119 15.40 4.16 -1.27
C ASP A 119 14.87 3.34 -2.44
N GLY A 120 13.71 2.76 -2.26
CA GLY A 120 13.00 2.00 -3.28
C GLY A 120 11.64 1.53 -2.79
N GLY A 121 10.78 1.21 -3.73
CA GLY A 121 9.45 0.67 -3.47
C GLY A 121 8.83 0.11 -4.73
N ALA A 122 7.67 -0.51 -4.57
CA ALA A 122 6.84 -0.98 -5.67
C ALA A 122 5.37 -0.78 -5.34
N ALA A 123 4.57 -0.61 -6.38
CA ALA A 123 3.12 -0.69 -6.30
C ALA A 123 2.62 -1.84 -7.19
N THR A 124 1.63 -2.58 -6.69
CA THR A 124 0.98 -3.69 -7.40
C THR A 124 -0.49 -3.40 -7.59
N SER A 125 -1.07 -3.91 -8.67
CA SER A 125 -2.51 -3.89 -8.92
C SER A 125 -2.89 -5.05 -9.81
N ASN A 126 -4.11 -5.56 -9.63
CA ASN A 126 -4.73 -6.53 -10.54
C ASN A 126 -5.53 -5.83 -11.67
N ASP A 127 -5.61 -4.50 -11.67
CA ASP A 127 -6.21 -3.68 -12.72
C ASP A 127 -5.10 -3.15 -13.65
N ASP A 128 -5.08 -3.61 -14.89
CA ASP A 128 -4.07 -3.23 -15.88
C ASP A 128 -4.11 -1.72 -16.20
N ALA A 129 -5.30 -1.10 -16.22
CA ALA A 129 -5.43 0.33 -16.50
C ALA A 129 -4.88 1.16 -15.34
N LEU A 130 -5.16 0.76 -14.10
CA LEU A 130 -4.59 1.39 -12.90
C LEU A 130 -3.07 1.20 -12.85
N ALA A 131 -2.58 -0.01 -13.13
CA ALA A 131 -1.15 -0.30 -13.19
C ALA A 131 -0.44 0.54 -14.25
N GLN A 132 -1.05 0.74 -15.43
CA GLN A 132 -0.51 1.61 -16.48
C GLN A 132 -0.49 3.07 -16.02
N THR A 133 -1.56 3.56 -15.40
CA THR A 133 -1.61 4.92 -14.85
C THR A 133 -0.51 5.15 -13.81
N MET A 134 -0.29 4.21 -12.90
CA MET A 134 0.80 4.29 -11.91
C MET A 134 2.18 4.36 -12.57
N ARG A 135 2.44 3.56 -13.63
CA ARG A 135 3.70 3.62 -14.39
C ARG A 135 3.91 4.99 -15.03
N GLU A 136 2.87 5.58 -15.62
CA GLU A 136 2.95 6.89 -16.25
C GLU A 136 3.20 7.99 -15.21
N LEU A 137 2.50 7.96 -14.08
CA LEU A 137 2.69 8.92 -13.00
C LEU A 137 4.09 8.85 -12.40
N ALA A 138 4.68 7.66 -12.28
CA ALA A 138 6.04 7.46 -11.76
C ALA A 138 7.14 8.06 -12.67
N VAL A 139 6.81 8.40 -13.90
CA VAL A 139 7.71 9.01 -14.89
C VAL A 139 7.16 10.33 -15.43
N HIS A 140 6.73 11.22 -14.54
CA HIS A 140 6.27 12.58 -14.87
C HIS A 140 4.97 12.65 -15.70
N GLY A 141 4.05 11.67 -15.56
CA GLY A 141 2.81 11.62 -16.32
C GLY A 141 3.04 11.36 -17.82
N MET A 142 4.03 10.52 -18.16
CA MET A 142 4.54 10.33 -19.52
C MET A 142 4.14 8.95 -20.09
N PRO A 143 3.01 8.85 -20.83
CA PRO A 143 2.62 7.60 -21.51
C PRO A 143 3.56 7.23 -22.67
N LYS A 144 4.21 8.20 -23.27
CA LYS A 144 5.19 8.01 -24.33
C LYS A 144 6.31 9.03 -24.18
N ARG A 145 7.53 8.66 -24.56
CA ARG A 145 8.73 9.49 -24.43
C ARG A 145 8.49 10.92 -24.94
N TYR A 146 8.72 11.89 -24.02
CA TYR A 146 8.51 13.33 -24.22
C TYR A 146 7.05 13.78 -24.44
N LEU A 147 6.06 12.90 -24.23
CA LEU A 147 4.65 13.26 -24.23
C LEU A 147 4.13 13.18 -22.79
N HIS A 148 3.78 14.30 -22.18
CA HIS A 148 3.25 14.39 -20.82
C HIS A 148 1.78 14.75 -20.89
N THR A 149 0.91 13.93 -20.33
CA THR A 149 -0.55 14.09 -20.37
C THR A 149 -1.15 14.37 -18.98
N ALA A 150 -0.34 14.17 -17.94
CA ALA A 150 -0.72 14.42 -16.55
C ALA A 150 0.47 14.97 -15.75
N LEU A 151 0.19 15.55 -14.60
CA LEU A 151 1.22 15.85 -13.59
C LEU A 151 1.60 14.55 -12.90
N GLY A 152 2.87 14.21 -12.92
CA GLY A 152 3.41 13.02 -12.29
C GLY A 152 4.66 13.34 -11.48
N TYR A 153 5.41 12.29 -11.12
CA TYR A 153 6.55 12.35 -10.22
C TYR A 153 7.78 11.74 -10.87
N ASN A 154 8.94 11.99 -10.30
CA ASN A 154 10.12 11.18 -10.51
C ASN A 154 10.15 10.10 -9.42
N SER A 155 9.47 8.99 -9.64
CA SER A 155 9.32 7.89 -8.67
C SER A 155 9.66 6.56 -9.33
N ARG A 156 10.93 6.43 -9.73
CA ARG A 156 11.47 5.24 -10.40
C ARG A 156 12.34 4.45 -9.43
N LEU A 157 12.38 3.14 -9.61
CA LEU A 157 13.41 2.30 -9.00
C LEU A 157 14.66 2.33 -9.90
N ASP A 158 15.80 2.78 -9.39
CA ASP A 158 17.03 2.79 -10.17
C ASP A 158 17.62 1.37 -10.37
N ALA A 159 18.43 1.21 -11.42
CA ALA A 159 18.96 -0.09 -11.81
C ALA A 159 19.88 -0.72 -10.75
N ILE A 160 20.58 0.09 -9.95
CA ILE A 160 21.45 -0.39 -8.87
C ILE A 160 20.60 -1.03 -7.77
N GLN A 161 19.56 -0.35 -7.32
CA GLN A 161 18.64 -0.88 -6.31
C GLN A 161 17.91 -2.13 -6.83
N ALA A 162 17.47 -2.12 -8.09
CA ALA A 162 16.85 -3.28 -8.71
C ALA A 162 17.80 -4.49 -8.76
N ALA A 163 19.09 -4.29 -9.05
CA ALA A 163 20.10 -5.34 -9.04
C ALA A 163 20.30 -5.94 -7.63
N VAL A 164 20.36 -5.09 -6.61
CA VAL A 164 20.43 -5.55 -5.19
C VAL A 164 19.22 -6.40 -4.83
N LEU A 165 18.02 -5.93 -5.19
CA LEU A 165 16.76 -6.66 -4.91
C LEU A 165 16.72 -8.00 -5.66
N ASN A 166 17.16 -8.06 -6.90
CA ASN A 166 17.22 -9.31 -7.68
C ASN A 166 18.12 -10.38 -7.05
N VAL A 167 19.20 -9.97 -6.37
CA VAL A 167 20.08 -10.90 -5.61
C VAL A 167 19.41 -11.38 -4.33
N LYS A 168 18.63 -10.52 -3.66
CA LYS A 168 18.00 -10.80 -2.36
C LYS A 168 16.66 -11.56 -2.49
N LEU A 169 15.85 -11.22 -3.47
CA LEU A 169 14.49 -11.74 -3.64
C LEU A 169 14.42 -13.28 -3.60
N PRO A 170 15.31 -14.05 -4.27
CA PRO A 170 15.27 -15.51 -4.18
C PRO A 170 15.52 -16.07 -2.78
N LYS A 171 16.10 -15.28 -1.88
CA LYS A 171 16.42 -15.68 -0.51
C LYS A 171 15.34 -15.27 0.50
N LEU A 172 14.41 -14.41 0.09
CA LEU A 172 13.41 -13.81 0.98
C LEU A 172 12.61 -14.88 1.73
N LYS A 173 12.16 -15.94 1.04
CA LYS A 173 11.38 -17.01 1.67
C LYS A 173 12.09 -17.61 2.90
N GLY A 174 13.37 -17.92 2.78
CA GLY A 174 14.13 -18.48 3.90
C GLY A 174 14.49 -17.48 5.01
N TRP A 175 14.23 -16.17 4.80
CA TRP A 175 14.45 -15.14 5.81
C TRP A 175 13.19 -14.85 6.64
N ILE A 176 12.01 -15.13 6.10
CA ILE A 176 10.71 -14.87 6.74
C ILE A 176 10.10 -16.14 7.37
N GLU A 177 10.62 -17.34 7.11
CA GLU A 177 10.34 -18.60 7.80
C GLU A 177 11.12 -18.70 9.12
#